data_a6a8956b213fc9974023cdb38c033966
#
_entry.id   a6a8956b213fc9974023cdb38c033966
#
_cell.length_a   1.000
_cell.length_b   1.000
_cell.length_c   1.000
_cell.angle_alpha   90.00
_cell.angle_beta   90.00
_cell.angle_gamma   90.00
#
_symmetry.space_group_name_H-M   'P 1'
#
loop_
_entity.id
_entity.type
_entity.pdbx_description
1 polymer ?
#
loop_
_entity_poly.entity_id
_entity_poly.type
_entity_poly.pdbx_seq_one_letter_code
_entity_poly.pdbx_strand_id
1 'polypeptide(L)'
;MTTMQGHQPGLFTNQKAEILDLLVNNRGRWIPAYSLSAVALQYNARVKELRDAGYQIEDKTERQGRKVHGSFRLVACPGEPSEGL
;
A
#
# COMPACT_ATOMS: atom_id res chain seq x y z
N MET A 1 -19.88 20.60 -11.99
CA MET A 1 -19.70 20.24 -11.75
C MET A 1 -19.17 19.89 -11.36
N THR A 2 -19.15 19.67 -11.14
CA THR A 2 -18.80 19.21 -10.75
C THR A 2 -18.16 18.76 -10.46
N THR A 3 -18.13 18.55 -10.36
CA THR A 3 -17.67 17.97 -10.12
C THR A 3 -16.85 17.68 -9.84
N MET A 4 -16.80 17.59 -9.78
CA MET A 4 -16.15 17.18 -9.55
C MET A 4 -15.64 16.94 -9.00
N GLN A 5 -15.87 16.84 -8.84
CA GLN A 5 -15.48 16.53 -8.36
C GLN A 5 -14.95 16.26 -7.77
N GLY A 6 -15.00 16.19 -7.64
CA GLY A 6 -14.64 15.74 -7.05
C GLY A 6 -13.85 15.66 -6.62
N HIS A 7 -13.72 15.62 -6.58
CA HIS A 7 -13.04 15.38 -6.22
C HIS A 7 -12.29 15.47 -5.59
N GLN A 8 -12.42 15.53 -5.61
CA GLN A 8 -11.54 15.80 -4.78
C GLN A 8 -11.59 15.50 -3.37
N PRO A 9 -12.58 15.56 -2.68
CA PRO A 9 -12.65 15.02 -1.34
C PRO A 9 -12.09 13.64 -1.26
N GLY A 10 -12.12 12.97 -2.32
CA GLY A 10 -11.55 11.65 -2.38
C GLY A 10 -10.08 11.61 -2.01
N LEU A 11 -9.42 12.75 -2.02
CA LEU A 11 -8.02 12.76 -1.67
C LEU A 11 -7.77 12.20 -0.29
N PHE A 12 -8.67 12.44 0.66
CA PHE A 12 -8.42 12.01 2.02
C PHE A 12 -8.89 10.61 2.28
N THR A 13 -9.97 10.22 1.64
CA THR A 13 -10.56 8.92 1.90
C THR A 13 -10.01 7.84 1.01
N ASN A 14 -9.44 8.21 -0.13
CA ASN A 14 -9.06 7.24 -1.13
C ASN A 14 -7.59 6.85 -1.08
N GLN A 15 -6.79 7.48 -0.24
CA GLN A 15 -5.37 7.15 -0.17
C GLN A 15 -5.19 5.69 0.22
N LYS A 16 -5.94 5.23 1.21
CA LYS A 16 -5.83 3.84 1.64
C LYS A 16 -6.26 2.91 0.51
N ALA A 17 -7.34 3.24 -0.18
CA ALA A 17 -7.81 2.42 -1.28
C ALA A 17 -6.81 2.41 -2.43
N GLU A 18 -6.18 3.53 -2.70
CA GLU A 18 -5.20 3.60 -3.77
C GLU A 18 -3.95 2.79 -3.44
N ILE A 19 -3.49 2.86 -2.20
CA ILE A 19 -2.38 2.02 -1.76
C ILE A 19 -2.76 0.55 -1.87
N LEU A 20 -3.96 0.22 -1.43
CA LEU A 20 -4.42 -1.16 -1.50
C LEU A 20 -4.52 -1.64 -2.95
N ASP A 21 -5.06 -0.81 -3.84
CA ASP A 21 -5.15 -1.18 -5.25
C ASP A 21 -3.78 -1.46 -5.83
N LEU A 22 -2.81 -0.61 -5.50
CA LEU A 22 -1.46 -0.81 -6.00
C LEU A 22 -0.89 -2.14 -5.52
N LEU A 23 -1.10 -2.44 -4.24
CA LEU A 23 -0.61 -3.69 -3.67
C LEU A 23 -1.34 -4.90 -4.26
N VAL A 24 -2.65 -4.81 -4.42
CA VAL A 24 -3.44 -5.92 -4.95
C VAL A 24 -3.08 -6.19 -6.41
N ASN A 25 -2.96 -5.13 -7.19
CA ASN A 25 -2.64 -5.29 -8.61
C ASN A 25 -1.25 -5.86 -8.82
N ASN A 26 -0.40 -5.76 -7.80
CA ASN A 26 0.96 -6.30 -7.86
C ASN A 26 1.19 -7.33 -6.77
N ARG A 27 0.14 -8.03 -6.40
CA ARG A 27 0.20 -8.98 -5.29
C ARG A 27 1.36 -9.94 -5.45
N GLY A 28 2.09 -10.13 -4.37
CA GLY A 28 3.25 -11.01 -4.37
C GLY A 28 4.52 -10.36 -4.87
N ARG A 29 4.43 -9.16 -5.41
CA ARG A 29 5.60 -8.46 -5.91
C ARG A 29 6.02 -7.37 -4.95
N TRP A 30 7.32 -7.14 -4.88
CA TRP A 30 7.84 -6.07 -4.07
C TRP A 30 7.62 -4.73 -4.77
N ILE A 31 7.00 -3.81 -4.05
CA ILE A 31 6.71 -2.48 -4.57
C ILE A 31 7.59 -1.50 -3.81
N PRO A 32 8.43 -0.74 -4.50
CA PRO A 32 9.29 0.23 -3.80
C PRO A 32 8.47 1.27 -3.05
N ALA A 33 9.00 1.70 -1.92
CA ALA A 33 8.32 2.71 -1.12
C ALA A 33 8.07 3.99 -1.91
N TYR A 34 8.96 4.33 -2.85
CA TYR A 34 8.75 5.54 -3.63
C TYR A 34 7.50 5.45 -4.50
N SER A 35 7.12 4.24 -4.91
CA SER A 35 5.87 4.08 -5.66
C SER A 35 4.68 4.32 -4.77
N LEU A 36 4.76 3.88 -3.52
CA LEU A 36 3.67 4.13 -2.57
C LEU A 36 3.59 5.61 -2.23
N SER A 37 4.72 6.26 -2.04
CA SER A 37 4.72 7.68 -1.69
C SER A 37 4.22 8.54 -2.85
N ALA A 38 4.36 8.07 -4.08
CA ALA A 38 3.81 8.77 -5.22
C ALA A 38 2.28 8.75 -5.21
N VAL A 39 1.70 7.73 -4.61
CA VAL A 39 0.25 7.62 -4.48
C VAL A 39 -0.23 8.38 -3.25
N ALA A 40 0.49 8.27 -2.15
CA ALA A 40 0.07 8.91 -0.91
C ALA A 40 1.29 9.23 -0.06
N LEU A 41 1.42 10.48 0.34
CA LEU A 41 2.53 10.89 1.18
C LEU A 41 2.54 10.17 2.51
N GLN A 42 1.36 9.82 3.00
CA GLN A 42 1.22 9.14 4.29
C GLN A 42 1.11 7.64 4.11
N TYR A 43 1.86 7.09 3.17
CA TYR A 43 1.70 5.68 2.85
C TYR A 43 1.96 4.78 4.05
N ASN A 44 2.89 5.15 4.93
CA ASN A 44 3.16 4.34 6.12
C ASN A 44 1.92 4.20 6.99
N ALA A 45 1.20 5.29 7.16
CA ALA A 45 -0.02 5.26 7.95
C ALA A 45 -1.08 4.40 7.26
N ARG A 46 -1.16 4.52 5.96
CA ARG A 46 -2.14 3.72 5.20
C ARG A 46 -1.80 2.22 5.28
N VAL A 47 -0.51 1.89 5.17
CA VAL A 47 -0.09 0.50 5.29
C VAL A 47 -0.43 -0.03 6.69
N LYS A 48 -0.20 0.77 7.72
CA LYS A 48 -0.55 0.35 9.07
C LYS A 48 -2.05 0.09 9.20
N GLU A 49 -2.85 0.97 8.63
CA GLU A 49 -4.30 0.80 8.67
C GLU A 49 -4.73 -0.49 7.96
N LEU A 50 -4.08 -0.79 6.84
CA LEU A 50 -4.39 -2.01 6.13
C LEU A 50 -3.99 -3.24 6.93
N ARG A 51 -2.84 -3.18 7.58
CA ARG A 51 -2.42 -4.29 8.45
C ARG A 51 -3.39 -4.47 9.60
N ASP A 52 -3.85 -3.38 10.17
CA ASP A 52 -4.82 -3.45 11.27
C ASP A 52 -6.15 -4.03 10.78
N ALA A 53 -6.45 -3.88 9.51
CA ALA A 53 -7.67 -4.42 8.93
C ALA A 53 -7.53 -5.89 8.53
N GLY A 54 -6.34 -6.46 8.67
CA GLY A 54 -6.14 -7.88 8.40
C GLY A 54 -5.34 -8.20 7.15
N TYR A 55 -4.92 -7.18 6.42
CA TYR A 55 -4.07 -7.42 5.24
C TYR A 55 -2.66 -7.76 5.70
N GLN A 56 -2.09 -8.81 5.13
CA GLN A 56 -0.73 -9.19 5.45
C GLN A 56 0.20 -8.55 4.45
N ILE A 57 0.93 -7.57 4.92
CA ILE A 57 1.84 -6.79 4.08
C ILE A 57 3.23 -6.91 4.67
N GLU A 58 4.13 -7.47 3.88
CA GLU A 58 5.53 -7.60 4.27
C GLU A 58 6.30 -6.37 3.82
N ASP A 59 7.36 -6.08 4.53
CA ASP A 59 8.25 -5.01 4.12
C ASP A 59 9.68 -5.48 4.25
N LYS A 60 10.54 -4.84 3.47
CA LYS A 60 11.97 -5.08 3.57
C LYS A 60 12.70 -3.79 3.30
N THR A 61 13.90 -3.71 3.83
CA THR A 61 14.77 -2.56 3.62
C THR A 61 16.08 -3.05 3.04
N GLU A 62 16.49 -2.41 1.97
CA GLU A 62 17.76 -2.72 1.33
C GLU A 62 18.64 -1.50 1.34
N ARG A 63 19.92 -1.72 1.60
CA ARG A 63 20.87 -0.63 1.62
C ARG A 63 21.84 -0.77 0.46
N GLN A 64 22.00 0.31 -0.28
CA GLN A 64 22.97 0.36 -1.36
C GLN A 64 23.83 1.58 -1.13
N GLY A 65 25.03 1.36 -0.63
CA GLY A 65 25.87 2.47 -0.25
C GLY A 65 25.22 3.30 0.84
N ARG A 66 25.00 4.56 0.56
CA ARG A 66 24.35 5.47 1.51
C ARG A 66 22.84 5.49 1.39
N LYS A 67 22.31 4.86 0.36
CA LYS A 67 20.87 4.90 0.12
C LYS A 67 20.21 3.71 0.76
N VAL A 68 19.03 3.98 1.30
CA VAL A 68 18.21 2.94 1.90
C VAL A 68 16.90 2.89 1.10
N HIS A 69 16.53 1.70 0.66
CA HIS A 69 15.34 1.49 -0.13
C HIS A 69 14.40 0.56 0.61
N GLY A 70 13.18 1.02 0.83
CA GLY A 70 12.16 0.17 1.41
C GLY A 70 11.25 -0.36 0.32
N SER A 71 10.70 -1.53 0.53
CA SER A 71 9.74 -2.14 -0.38
C SER A 71 8.67 -2.84 0.41
N PHE A 72 7.50 -2.96 -0.18
CA PHE A 72 6.35 -3.59 0.47
C PHE A 72 5.73 -4.60 -0.48
N ARG A 73 5.12 -5.63 0.08
CA ARG A 73 4.51 -6.69 -0.70
C ARG A 73 3.25 -7.18 0.01
N LEU A 74 2.15 -7.26 -0.74
CA LEU A 74 0.93 -7.85 -0.20
C LEU A 74 1.01 -9.36 -0.32
N VAL A 75 0.83 -10.03 0.81
CA VAL A 75 0.89 -11.49 0.87
C VAL A 75 -0.49 -12.10 0.91
N ALA A 76 -1.39 -11.54 1.71
CA ALA A 76 -2.73 -12.09 1.87
C ALA A 76 -3.71 -11.00 2.25
N CYS A 77 -4.95 -11.19 1.85
CA CYS A 77 -6.03 -10.29 2.19
C CYS A 77 -6.84 -10.89 3.34
N PRO A 78 -7.57 -10.05 4.09
CA PRO A 78 -8.39 -10.56 5.18
C PRO A 78 -9.45 -11.51 4.63
N GLY A 79 -9.71 -12.57 5.36
CA GLY A 79 -10.73 -13.53 4.99
C GLY A 79 -10.28 -14.59 4.03
N GLU A 80 -9.05 -14.53 3.53
CA GLU A 80 -8.54 -15.56 2.65
C GLU A 80 -8.11 -16.77 3.46
N PRO A 81 -8.25 -17.97 2.90
CA PRO A 81 -7.74 -19.15 3.57
C PRO A 81 -6.24 -19.03 3.76
N SER A 82 -5.74 -19.50 4.90
CA SER A 82 -4.32 -19.51 5.14
C SER A 82 -3.62 -20.41 4.15
N GLU A 83 -2.51 -19.92 3.64
CA GLU A 83 -1.73 -20.74 2.75
C GLU A 83 -0.87 -21.70 3.52
N GLY A 84 -0.52 -22.75 2.90
CA GLY A 84 0.35 -23.71 3.53
C GLY A 84 -0.32 -24.65 4.48
N LEU A 85 -1.60 -24.57 4.54
CA LEU A 85 -2.34 -25.51 5.39
C LEU A 85 -2.73 -26.73 4.64
#